data_0a2f00b89eadd27d35081232fe979fd7
#
_entry.id   0a2f00b89eadd27d35081232fe979fd7
#
_cell.length_a   1.000
_cell.length_b   1.000
_cell.length_c   1.000
_cell.angle_alpha   90.00
_cell.angle_beta   90.00
_cell.angle_gamma   90.00
#
_symmetry.space_group_name_H-M   'P 1'
#
loop_
_entity.id
_entity.type
_entity.pdbx_description
1 polymer ?
#
loop_
_entity_poly.entity_id
_entity_poly.type
_entity_poly.pdbx_seq_one_letter_code
_entity_poly.pdbx_strand_id
1 'polypeptide(L)'
;MKTYTLDNGNIKAIFLSFGAILHELWVKNRYGSFINVIQGLKNLNEYISDSWSRGAIIGRYAGRLINPIKVNGKLYEIENEKGIMLHSGSEGWGKKNWTLVDLIEKKKVEFKYECPSGTTGFPGKVKANKSYSLDDNKLNIDY
;
A
#
# COMPACT_ATOMS: atom_id res chain seq x y z
N MET A 1 -7.76 5.79 10.41
CA MET A 1 -6.57 6.05 9.57
C MET A 1 -5.59 6.91 10.36
N LYS A 2 -4.31 6.53 10.41
CA LYS A 2 -3.24 7.30 11.08
C LYS A 2 -2.24 7.76 10.03
N THR A 3 -1.59 8.90 10.28
CA THR A 3 -0.55 9.49 9.42
C THR A 3 0.81 9.36 10.08
N TYR A 4 1.85 9.16 9.26
CA TYR A 4 3.24 9.08 9.70
C TYR A 4 4.10 9.91 8.76
N THR A 5 5.07 10.63 9.30
CA THR A 5 5.93 11.53 8.53
C THR A 5 7.39 11.15 8.72
N LEU A 6 8.13 11.06 7.62
CA LEU A 6 9.59 11.06 7.61
C LEU A 6 10.05 12.36 6.96
N ASP A 7 11.04 13.01 7.57
CA ASP A 7 11.62 14.26 7.05
C ASP A 7 13.10 14.34 7.45
N ASN A 8 14.00 14.25 6.47
CA ASN A 8 15.44 14.33 6.69
C ASN A 8 16.03 15.69 6.22
N GLY A 9 15.18 16.68 5.88
CA GLY A 9 15.57 17.99 5.38
C GLY A 9 15.81 18.06 3.86
N ASN A 10 15.98 16.92 3.19
CA ASN A 10 16.10 16.80 1.73
C ASN A 10 14.84 16.26 1.10
N ILE A 11 14.21 15.28 1.76
CA ILE A 11 12.94 14.67 1.37
C ILE A 11 12.02 14.68 2.57
N LYS A 12 10.74 15.00 2.35
CA LYS A 12 9.66 14.79 3.31
C LYS A 12 8.63 13.86 2.69
N ALA A 13 8.28 12.79 3.39
CA ALA A 13 7.30 11.80 2.94
C ALA A 13 6.22 11.60 4.01
N ILE A 14 4.96 11.52 3.59
CA ILE A 14 3.81 11.29 4.47
C ILE A 14 3.13 10.00 4.07
N PHE A 15 2.90 9.13 5.05
CA PHE A 15 2.32 7.80 4.89
C PHE A 15 1.04 7.66 5.68
N LEU A 16 0.15 6.79 5.23
CA LEU A 16 -1.10 6.45 5.91
C LEU A 16 -1.07 4.99 6.36
N SER A 17 -1.66 4.70 7.52
CA SER A 17 -1.85 3.30 7.96
C SER A 17 -2.84 2.55 7.07
N PHE A 18 -3.78 3.23 6.42
CA PHE A 18 -4.71 2.65 5.46
C PHE A 18 -3.98 2.38 4.16
N GLY A 19 -4.00 1.13 3.67
CA GLY A 19 -3.30 0.71 2.45
C GLY A 19 -1.77 0.82 2.50
N ALA A 20 -1.18 1.17 3.66
CA ALA A 20 0.21 1.61 3.80
C ALA A 20 0.59 2.63 2.71
N ILE A 21 -0.30 3.60 2.46
CA ILE A 21 -0.25 4.55 1.35
C ILE A 21 0.94 5.50 1.51
N LEU A 22 1.69 5.71 0.42
CA LEU A 22 2.52 6.91 0.26
C LEU A 22 1.60 8.04 -0.22
N HIS A 23 1.26 8.95 0.71
CA HIS A 23 0.29 10.04 0.50
C HIS A 23 0.93 11.28 -0.12
N GLU A 24 2.09 11.69 0.37
CA GLU A 24 2.85 12.83 -0.12
C GLU A 24 4.34 12.51 -0.19
N LEU A 25 5.00 13.05 -1.18
CA LEU A 25 6.45 13.03 -1.31
C LEU A 25 6.92 14.41 -1.78
N TRP A 26 7.55 15.14 -0.87
CA TRP A 26 8.09 16.47 -1.12
C TRP A 26 9.57 16.37 -1.40
N VAL A 27 9.98 16.90 -2.53
CA VAL A 27 11.38 16.95 -2.98
C VAL A 27 11.74 18.36 -3.42
N LYS A 28 13.02 18.71 -3.33
CA LYS A 28 13.51 20.02 -3.80
C LYS A 28 13.56 20.04 -5.33
N ASN A 29 12.98 21.08 -5.91
CA ASN A 29 13.14 21.36 -7.33
C ASN A 29 14.52 22.00 -7.60
N ARG A 30 14.82 22.32 -8.87
CA ARG A 30 16.09 22.95 -9.28
C ARG A 30 16.35 24.31 -8.66
N TYR A 31 15.35 24.95 -8.06
CA TYR A 31 15.47 26.25 -7.37
C TYR A 31 15.53 26.10 -5.85
N GLY A 32 15.60 24.87 -5.33
CA GLY A 32 15.65 24.57 -3.90
C GLY A 32 14.30 24.59 -3.17
N SER A 33 13.20 24.88 -3.87
CA SER A 33 11.86 24.88 -3.29
C SER A 33 11.26 23.47 -3.24
N PHE A 34 10.60 23.12 -2.13
CA PHE A 34 9.89 21.84 -2.02
C PHE A 34 8.64 21.81 -2.89
N ILE A 35 8.46 20.73 -3.63
CA ILE A 35 7.25 20.40 -4.39
C ILE A 35 6.79 19.00 -4.05
N ASN A 36 5.47 18.79 -3.91
CA ASN A 36 4.90 17.46 -3.78
C ASN A 36 4.80 16.83 -5.17
N VAL A 37 5.38 15.63 -5.31
CA VAL A 37 5.41 14.89 -6.58
C VAL A 37 4.43 13.71 -6.61
N ILE A 38 3.64 13.53 -5.54
CA ILE A 38 2.59 12.49 -5.47
C ILE A 38 1.23 13.14 -5.71
N GLN A 39 0.44 12.50 -6.56
CA GLN A 39 -0.97 12.86 -6.78
C GLN A 39 -1.85 12.21 -5.70
N GLY A 40 -1.77 12.73 -4.48
CA GLY A 40 -2.61 12.31 -3.36
C GLY A 40 -4.00 12.98 -3.37
N LEU A 41 -4.92 12.45 -2.57
CA LEU A 41 -6.23 13.04 -2.33
C LEU A 41 -6.13 14.11 -1.25
N LYS A 42 -6.87 15.22 -1.41
CA LYS A 42 -6.85 16.33 -0.43
C LYS A 42 -7.48 15.94 0.91
N ASN A 43 -8.59 15.21 0.84
CA ASN A 43 -9.27 14.69 2.02
C ASN A 43 -8.89 13.23 2.24
N LEU A 44 -8.27 12.92 3.37
CA LEU A 44 -7.80 11.57 3.69
C LEU A 44 -8.94 10.53 3.71
N ASN A 45 -10.16 10.93 4.08
CA ASN A 45 -11.30 10.01 4.10
C ASN A 45 -11.71 9.53 2.71
N GLU A 46 -11.38 10.26 1.65
CA GLU A 46 -11.67 9.86 0.26
C GLU A 46 -10.88 8.61 -0.16
N TYR A 47 -9.74 8.31 0.51
CA TYR A 47 -9.00 7.07 0.25
C TYR A 47 -9.81 5.81 0.57
N ILE A 48 -10.78 5.88 1.49
CA ILE A 48 -11.63 4.74 1.87
C ILE A 48 -12.51 4.31 0.69
N SER A 49 -12.99 5.27 -0.10
CA SER A 49 -13.84 5.05 -1.27
C SER A 49 -13.08 5.12 -2.59
N ASP A 50 -11.76 5.37 -2.57
CA ASP A 50 -10.96 5.47 -3.78
C ASP A 50 -10.86 4.12 -4.52
N SER A 51 -11.47 4.05 -5.70
CA SER A 51 -11.44 2.87 -6.57
C SER A 51 -10.09 2.66 -7.28
N TRP A 52 -9.22 3.69 -7.30
CA TRP A 52 -7.93 3.67 -7.99
C TRP A 52 -6.78 3.18 -7.12
N SER A 53 -7.00 3.03 -5.79
CA SER A 53 -5.97 2.58 -4.83
C SER A 53 -4.69 3.41 -4.89
N ARG A 54 -4.83 4.74 -5.03
CA ARG A 54 -3.70 5.68 -5.17
C ARG A 54 -2.69 5.53 -4.05
N GLY A 55 -1.43 5.26 -4.42
CA GLY A 55 -0.32 5.11 -3.49
C GLY A 55 -0.39 3.91 -2.55
N ALA A 56 -1.46 3.09 -2.64
CA ALA A 56 -1.68 1.93 -1.79
C ALA A 56 -0.89 0.70 -2.24
N ILE A 57 -0.69 -0.24 -1.32
CA ILE A 57 -0.13 -1.56 -1.65
C ILE A 57 -1.22 -2.42 -2.28
N ILE A 58 -0.94 -2.93 -3.46
CA ILE A 58 -1.79 -3.89 -4.14
C ILE A 58 -1.36 -5.32 -3.77
N GLY A 59 -2.27 -6.10 -3.23
CA GLY A 59 -2.08 -7.50 -2.83
C GLY A 59 -3.41 -8.15 -2.44
N ARG A 60 -3.43 -9.48 -2.42
CA ARG A 60 -2.35 -10.48 -2.68
C ARG A 60 -1.81 -10.50 -4.11
N TYR A 61 -2.64 -10.14 -5.09
CA TYR A 61 -2.31 -10.16 -6.50
C TYR A 61 -2.58 -8.78 -7.11
N ALA A 62 -1.63 -8.29 -7.86
CA ALA A 62 -1.75 -7.05 -8.62
C ALA A 62 -2.13 -7.37 -10.07
N GLY A 63 -3.23 -6.79 -10.54
CA GLY A 63 -3.76 -7.03 -11.88
C GLY A 63 -5.04 -7.85 -11.86
N ARG A 64 -5.31 -8.58 -12.95
CA ARG A 64 -6.54 -9.37 -13.16
C ARG A 64 -6.27 -10.86 -13.08
N LEU A 65 -7.16 -11.57 -12.37
CA LEU A 65 -7.20 -13.02 -12.33
C LEU A 65 -8.52 -13.53 -12.89
N ILE A 66 -8.47 -14.62 -13.65
CA ILE A 66 -9.65 -15.35 -14.11
C ILE A 66 -10.06 -16.33 -13.00
N ASN A 67 -11.34 -16.32 -12.65
CA ASN A 67 -11.92 -17.27 -11.70
C ASN A 67 -12.30 -18.58 -12.42
N PRO A 68 -12.04 -19.80 -11.84
CA PRO A 68 -11.27 -20.05 -10.63
C PRO A 68 -9.75 -19.98 -10.86
N ILE A 69 -8.99 -19.79 -9.76
CA ILE A 69 -7.53 -19.87 -9.78
C ILE A 69 -7.04 -21.26 -9.40
N LYS A 70 -5.89 -21.67 -9.93
CA LYS A 70 -5.23 -22.93 -9.56
C LYS A 70 -4.00 -22.67 -8.69
N VAL A 71 -4.00 -23.22 -7.47
CA VAL A 71 -2.87 -23.13 -6.54
C VAL A 71 -2.47 -24.53 -6.11
N ASN A 72 -1.22 -24.91 -6.32
CA ASN A 72 -0.70 -26.26 -5.99
C ASN A 72 -1.59 -27.40 -6.51
N GLY A 73 -2.08 -27.27 -7.74
CA GLY A 73 -2.92 -28.29 -8.39
C GLY A 73 -4.40 -28.26 -8.03
N LYS A 74 -4.80 -27.52 -6.99
CA LYS A 74 -6.19 -27.40 -6.53
C LYS A 74 -6.82 -26.11 -7.06
N LEU A 75 -8.09 -26.20 -7.47
CA LEU A 75 -8.89 -25.04 -7.90
C LEU A 75 -9.53 -24.35 -6.68
N TYR A 76 -9.56 -23.02 -6.73
CA TYR A 76 -10.19 -22.17 -5.73
C TYR A 76 -11.05 -21.13 -6.42
N GLU A 77 -12.29 -21.04 -5.98
CA GLU A 77 -13.20 -19.97 -6.35
C GLU A 77 -12.78 -18.70 -5.62
N ILE A 78 -12.55 -17.62 -6.38
CA ILE A 78 -12.21 -16.31 -5.84
C ILE A 78 -13.33 -15.31 -6.11
N GLU A 79 -13.43 -14.26 -5.30
CA GLU A 79 -14.33 -13.13 -5.57
C GLU A 79 -14.09 -12.63 -6.99
N ASN A 80 -15.17 -12.41 -7.75
CA ASN A 80 -15.04 -11.95 -9.12
C ASN A 80 -16.29 -11.20 -9.59
N GLU A 81 -16.10 -10.35 -10.59
CA GLU A 81 -17.15 -9.77 -11.39
C GLU A 81 -17.02 -10.30 -12.82
N LYS A 82 -18.06 -10.99 -13.33
CA LYS A 82 -18.09 -11.61 -14.66
C LYS A 82 -16.87 -12.51 -14.93
N GLY A 83 -16.46 -13.29 -13.93
CA GLY A 83 -15.33 -14.22 -14.03
C GLY A 83 -13.95 -13.60 -13.83
N ILE A 84 -13.85 -12.31 -13.53
CA ILE A 84 -12.57 -11.60 -13.38
C ILE A 84 -12.50 -10.94 -11.99
N MET A 85 -11.39 -11.18 -11.28
CA MET A 85 -11.02 -10.44 -10.09
C MET A 85 -9.98 -9.37 -10.45
N LEU A 86 -10.15 -8.15 -9.93
CA LEU A 86 -9.16 -7.08 -10.05
C LEU A 86 -8.54 -6.78 -8.67
N HIS A 87 -7.19 -6.73 -8.60
CA HIS A 87 -6.43 -6.29 -7.45
C HIS A 87 -6.85 -6.95 -6.12
N SER A 88 -7.12 -8.26 -6.16
CA SER A 88 -7.55 -9.08 -5.01
C SER A 88 -8.93 -8.75 -4.45
N GLY A 89 -9.77 -8.09 -5.22
CA GLY A 89 -11.20 -7.91 -4.92
C GLY A 89 -11.50 -6.87 -3.84
N SER A 90 -12.66 -7.02 -3.19
CA SER A 90 -13.19 -6.06 -2.22
C SER A 90 -12.33 -5.91 -0.97
N GLU A 91 -11.63 -6.98 -0.58
CA GLU A 91 -10.79 -7.07 0.61
C GLU A 91 -9.29 -6.98 0.29
N GLY A 92 -8.91 -6.42 -0.86
CA GLY A 92 -7.52 -6.21 -1.24
C GLY A 92 -6.72 -5.37 -0.22
N TRP A 93 -5.42 -5.57 -0.17
CA TRP A 93 -4.54 -4.99 0.86
C TRP A 93 -4.53 -3.46 0.89
N GLY A 94 -4.78 -2.83 -0.25
CA GLY A 94 -4.91 -1.37 -0.35
C GLY A 94 -6.11 -0.78 0.38
N LYS A 95 -7.08 -1.63 0.76
CA LYS A 95 -8.31 -1.26 1.48
C LYS A 95 -8.26 -1.64 2.96
N LYS A 96 -7.09 -1.98 3.49
CA LYS A 96 -6.91 -2.44 4.88
C LYS A 96 -6.08 -1.46 5.68
N ASN A 97 -6.36 -1.40 6.99
CA ASN A 97 -5.46 -0.72 7.91
C ASN A 97 -4.29 -1.65 8.23
N TRP A 98 -3.09 -1.15 7.97
CA TRP A 98 -1.84 -1.82 8.32
C TRP A 98 -1.41 -1.40 9.72
N THR A 99 -0.78 -2.32 10.43
CA THR A 99 -0.24 -2.07 11.77
C THR A 99 1.16 -1.50 11.63
N LEU A 100 1.43 -0.38 12.32
CA LEU A 100 2.79 0.13 12.47
C LEU A 100 3.63 -0.88 13.26
N VAL A 101 4.78 -1.25 12.72
CA VAL A 101 5.76 -2.13 13.39
C VAL A 101 6.86 -1.29 14.02
N ASP A 102 7.38 -0.34 13.24
CA ASP A 102 8.52 0.48 13.63
C ASP A 102 8.41 1.89 13.03
N LEU A 103 8.91 2.86 13.78
CA LEU A 103 9.05 4.25 13.35
C LEU A 103 10.34 4.81 13.91
N ILE A 104 11.39 4.84 13.08
CA ILE A 104 12.64 5.50 13.38
C ILE A 104 12.54 6.91 12.80
N GLU A 105 12.42 7.91 13.68
CA GLU A 105 12.25 9.30 13.30
C GLU A 105 13.28 9.72 12.24
N LYS A 106 12.82 10.44 11.20
CA LYS A 106 13.60 10.90 10.05
C LYS A 106 14.20 9.82 9.16
N LYS A 107 14.07 8.53 9.50
CA LYS A 107 14.76 7.45 8.79
C LYS A 107 13.84 6.40 8.20
N LYS A 108 12.92 5.83 8.98
CA LYS A 108 12.17 4.64 8.57
C LYS A 108 10.77 4.61 9.16
N VAL A 109 9.81 4.14 8.39
CA VAL A 109 8.50 3.66 8.86
C VAL A 109 8.26 2.27 8.30
N GLU A 110 7.76 1.36 9.15
CA GLU A 110 7.48 -0.03 8.78
C GLU A 110 6.06 -0.41 9.19
N PHE A 111 5.37 -1.06 8.26
CA PHE A 111 4.01 -1.56 8.43
C PHE A 111 3.97 -3.06 8.20
N LYS A 112 3.03 -3.74 8.89
CA LYS A 112 2.67 -5.13 8.62
C LYS A 112 1.16 -5.28 8.41
N TYR A 113 0.82 -6.29 7.62
CA TYR A 113 -0.54 -6.76 7.47
C TYR A 113 -0.56 -8.30 7.43
N GLU A 114 -1.47 -8.91 8.18
CA GLU A 114 -1.73 -10.34 8.12
C GLU A 114 -3.06 -10.58 7.39
N CYS A 115 -2.97 -11.18 6.20
CA CYS A 115 -4.12 -11.54 5.41
C CYS A 115 -4.58 -12.96 5.75
N PRO A 116 -5.78 -13.16 6.32
CA PRO A 116 -6.29 -14.49 6.66
C PRO A 116 -6.45 -15.39 5.45
N SER A 117 -6.39 -16.72 5.68
CA SER A 117 -6.82 -17.69 4.68
C SER A 117 -8.28 -17.49 4.32
N GLY A 118 -8.63 -17.65 3.05
CA GLY A 118 -10.01 -17.50 2.55
C GLY A 118 -10.40 -16.06 2.20
N THR A 119 -9.57 -15.05 2.50
CA THR A 119 -9.85 -13.67 2.10
C THR A 119 -10.05 -13.60 0.59
N THR A 120 -11.24 -13.14 0.15
CA THR A 120 -11.69 -13.10 -1.25
C THR A 120 -11.51 -14.41 -2.03
N GLY A 121 -11.49 -15.55 -1.32
CA GLY A 121 -11.33 -16.89 -1.88
C GLY A 121 -9.90 -17.41 -1.97
N PHE A 122 -8.88 -16.61 -1.71
CA PHE A 122 -7.49 -17.06 -1.76
C PHE A 122 -7.15 -18.03 -0.63
N PRO A 123 -6.48 -19.17 -0.92
CA PRO A 123 -6.03 -20.11 0.11
C PRO A 123 -4.82 -19.57 0.88
N GLY A 124 -4.63 -20.09 2.09
CA GLY A 124 -3.46 -19.83 2.92
C GLY A 124 -3.47 -18.44 3.58
N LYS A 125 -2.79 -18.33 4.71
CA LYS A 125 -2.52 -17.07 5.42
C LYS A 125 -1.25 -16.44 4.84
N VAL A 126 -1.25 -15.13 4.62
CA VAL A 126 -0.08 -14.38 4.14
C VAL A 126 0.24 -13.27 5.13
N LYS A 127 1.52 -13.14 5.47
CA LYS A 127 2.06 -12.00 6.20
C LYS A 127 2.80 -11.10 5.20
N ALA A 128 2.48 -9.83 5.19
CA ALA A 128 3.11 -8.82 4.37
C ALA A 128 3.75 -7.76 5.27
N ASN A 129 4.98 -7.41 4.97
CA ASN A 129 5.68 -6.29 5.56
C ASN A 129 5.95 -5.25 4.48
N LYS A 130 5.95 -3.98 4.87
CA LYS A 130 6.25 -2.85 4.01
C LYS A 130 7.08 -1.85 4.78
N SER A 131 8.25 -1.50 4.26
CA SER A 131 9.04 -0.42 4.82
C SER A 131 9.29 0.69 3.82
N TYR A 132 9.37 1.91 4.36
CA TYR A 132 9.81 3.10 3.69
C TYR A 132 10.98 3.67 4.47
N SER A 133 12.09 3.95 3.81
CA SER A 133 13.25 4.56 4.46
C SER A 133 13.84 5.70 3.63
N LEU A 134 14.30 6.74 4.33
CA LEU A 134 15.00 7.86 3.73
C LEU A 134 16.50 7.70 3.90
N ASP A 135 17.23 7.82 2.80
CA ASP A 135 18.68 7.85 2.73
C ASP A 135 19.10 9.01 1.81
N ASP A 136 19.59 10.10 2.41
CA ASP A 136 19.90 11.36 1.73
C ASP A 136 18.75 11.81 0.80
N ASN A 137 18.92 11.76 -0.50
CA ASN A 137 17.96 12.14 -1.53
C ASN A 137 17.17 10.94 -2.09
N LYS A 138 17.11 9.82 -1.36
CA LYS A 138 16.43 8.60 -1.80
C LYS A 138 15.31 8.21 -0.84
N LEU A 139 14.19 7.83 -1.39
CA LEU A 139 13.15 7.07 -0.71
C LEU A 139 13.24 5.61 -1.16
N ASN A 140 13.66 4.73 -0.24
CA ASN A 140 13.68 3.29 -0.48
C ASN A 140 12.33 2.71 -0.06
N ILE A 141 11.86 1.74 -0.82
CA ILE A 141 10.58 1.06 -0.65
C ILE A 141 10.82 -0.44 -0.72
N ASP A 142 10.61 -1.16 0.40
CA ASP A 142 10.83 -2.60 0.49
C ASP A 142 9.53 -3.34 0.81
N TYR A 143 9.41 -4.57 0.27
CA TYR A 143 8.26 -5.46 0.46
C TYR A 143 8.69 -6.81 0.98
#